data_84d86c9e856cbc47dfdcd5dba926ccd0
#
_entry.id   84d86c9e856cbc47dfdcd5dba926ccd0
#
_cell.length_a   1.000
_cell.length_b   1.000
_cell.length_c   1.000
_cell.angle_alpha   90.00
_cell.angle_beta   90.00
_cell.angle_gamma   90.00
#
_symmetry.space_group_name_H-M   'P 1'
#
loop_
_entity.id
_entity.type
_entity.pdbx_description
1 polymer ?
#
loop_
_entity_poly.entity_id
_entity_poly.type
_entity_poly.pdbx_seq_one_letter_code
_entity_poly.pdbx_strand_id
1 'polypeptide(L)'
;MKERMINRGDLFYYDFGDRVGSVQSGERPVLVVQADDYNKNAPTVIVAAVTSVIKKRYLPSHIMLGDKFGLKKPSMVLLEQVQTVNKDELSDYIGTIEDEHLLRQINATLKKTFGLWVYKPEKEENVRCLCTKCLNDYIHNPDYIVRRLDPFAKVKDHCDKCNQSGWDYIVKERRFSKKGKKARYAK
;
A
#
# COMPACT_ATOMS: atom_id res chain seq x y z
N MET A 1 -16.77 -34.93 1.28
CA MET A 1 -16.68 -33.58 0.67
C MET A 1 -15.22 -33.33 0.34
N LYS A 2 -14.85 -32.91 -0.90
CA LYS A 2 -13.49 -32.51 -1.19
C LYS A 2 -13.18 -31.26 -0.36
N GLU A 3 -12.18 -31.32 0.49
CA GLU A 3 -11.69 -30.16 1.22
C GLU A 3 -11.30 -29.07 0.21
N ARG A 4 -11.90 -27.89 0.34
CA ARG A 4 -11.56 -26.76 -0.51
C ARG A 4 -10.13 -26.33 -0.25
N MET A 5 -9.32 -26.26 -1.29
CA MET A 5 -7.99 -25.64 -1.17
C MET A 5 -8.13 -24.16 -0.80
N ILE A 6 -7.45 -23.77 0.26
CA ILE A 6 -7.40 -22.37 0.69
C ILE A 6 -6.29 -21.66 -0.10
N ASN A 7 -6.65 -20.59 -0.80
CA ASN A 7 -5.74 -19.82 -1.63
C ASN A 7 -5.58 -18.40 -1.10
N ARG A 8 -4.47 -17.77 -1.45
CA ARG A 8 -4.26 -16.36 -1.19
C ARG A 8 -5.34 -15.52 -1.87
N GLY A 9 -5.92 -14.56 -1.15
CA GLY A 9 -7.03 -13.76 -1.63
C GLY A 9 -8.41 -14.29 -1.28
N ASP A 10 -8.50 -15.51 -0.75
CA ASP A 10 -9.76 -16.05 -0.26
C ASP A 10 -10.23 -15.33 1.00
N LEU A 11 -11.54 -15.20 1.12
CA LEU A 11 -12.23 -14.63 2.27
C LEU A 11 -13.03 -15.73 2.97
N PHE A 12 -12.88 -15.82 4.28
CA PHE A 12 -13.60 -16.75 5.17
C PHE A 12 -14.14 -16.00 6.38
N TYR A 13 -15.07 -16.60 7.10
CA TYR A 13 -15.36 -16.18 8.46
C TYR A 13 -14.38 -16.84 9.43
N TYR A 14 -14.04 -16.10 10.48
CA TYR A 14 -13.19 -16.57 11.59
C TYR A 14 -13.64 -15.90 12.88
N ASP A 15 -13.73 -16.68 13.95
CA ASP A 15 -14.04 -16.17 15.28
C ASP A 15 -12.76 -15.85 16.04
N PHE A 16 -12.51 -14.57 16.26
CA PHE A 16 -11.38 -14.08 17.06
C PHE A 16 -11.55 -14.28 18.57
N GLY A 17 -12.72 -14.75 19.00
CA GLY A 17 -13.09 -14.82 20.42
C GLY A 17 -13.22 -13.44 21.05
N ASP A 18 -13.34 -13.42 22.37
CA ASP A 18 -13.40 -12.19 23.15
C ASP A 18 -12.01 -11.62 23.35
N ARG A 19 -11.79 -10.42 22.82
CA ARG A 19 -10.52 -9.68 22.93
C ARG A 19 -10.76 -8.28 23.46
N VAL A 20 -9.83 -7.77 24.25
CA VAL A 20 -9.89 -6.43 24.85
C VAL A 20 -9.06 -5.44 24.02
N GLY A 21 -9.56 -4.20 23.89
CA GLY A 21 -8.82 -3.09 23.29
C GLY A 21 -9.09 -2.90 21.81
N SER A 22 -8.05 -2.59 21.04
CA SER A 22 -8.17 -2.24 19.61
C SER A 22 -8.02 -3.43 18.66
N VAL A 23 -7.75 -4.60 19.18
CA VAL A 23 -7.65 -5.84 18.40
C VAL A 23 -9.05 -6.27 17.98
N GLN A 24 -9.19 -6.85 16.80
CA GLN A 24 -10.49 -7.34 16.35
C GLN A 24 -10.95 -8.52 17.22
N SER A 25 -12.25 -8.59 17.53
CA SER A 25 -12.88 -9.63 18.37
C SER A 25 -14.17 -10.14 17.73
N GLY A 26 -14.62 -11.33 18.15
CA GLY A 26 -15.83 -12.00 17.65
C GLY A 26 -15.71 -12.48 16.21
N GLU A 27 -16.78 -13.09 15.72
CA GLU A 27 -16.84 -13.63 14.36
C GLU A 27 -16.89 -12.52 13.29
N ARG A 28 -15.98 -12.61 12.32
CA ARG A 28 -15.92 -11.66 11.20
C ARG A 28 -15.16 -12.21 10.00
N PRO A 29 -15.29 -11.55 8.83
CA PRO A 29 -14.51 -11.92 7.67
C PRO A 29 -13.00 -11.72 7.92
N VAL A 30 -12.22 -12.62 7.35
CA VAL A 30 -10.76 -12.53 7.27
C VAL A 30 -10.31 -12.76 5.83
N LEU A 31 -9.22 -12.13 5.45
CA LEU A 31 -8.58 -12.28 4.14
C LEU A 31 -7.33 -13.14 4.30
N VAL A 32 -7.22 -14.21 3.51
CA VAL A 32 -6.00 -15.02 3.44
C VAL A 32 -4.90 -14.24 2.74
N VAL A 33 -3.80 -14.00 3.47
CA VAL A 33 -2.65 -13.22 2.97
C VAL A 33 -1.38 -14.06 2.81
N GLN A 34 -1.36 -15.29 3.29
CA GLN A 34 -0.27 -16.24 3.11
C GLN A 34 -0.15 -16.68 1.66
N ALA A 35 1.06 -16.93 1.18
CA ALA A 35 1.33 -17.41 -0.18
C ALA A 35 0.85 -18.86 -0.35
N ASP A 36 0.40 -19.21 -1.58
CA ASP A 36 -0.22 -20.49 -1.87
C ASP A 36 0.69 -21.69 -1.70
N ASP A 37 2.00 -21.53 -1.92
CA ASP A 37 2.98 -22.59 -1.68
C ASP A 37 3.01 -23.04 -0.22
N TYR A 38 2.83 -22.10 0.73
CA TYR A 38 2.70 -22.42 2.14
C TYR A 38 1.29 -22.94 2.47
N ASN A 39 0.25 -22.36 1.82
CA ASN A 39 -1.13 -22.80 2.01
C ASN A 39 -1.33 -24.28 1.67
N LYS A 40 -0.58 -24.83 0.71
CA LYS A 40 -0.70 -26.25 0.31
C LYS A 40 -0.24 -27.22 1.40
N ASN A 41 0.80 -26.86 2.14
CA ASN A 41 1.54 -27.81 2.98
C ASN A 41 1.40 -27.56 4.48
N ALA A 42 1.03 -26.35 4.90
CA ALA A 42 0.89 -26.02 6.32
C ALA A 42 -0.52 -26.30 6.83
N PRO A 43 -0.70 -26.74 8.09
CA PRO A 43 -2.01 -26.85 8.74
C PRO A 43 -2.59 -25.49 9.12
N THR A 44 -1.76 -24.44 9.08
CA THR A 44 -2.12 -23.07 9.45
C THR A 44 -2.09 -22.15 8.24
N VAL A 45 -2.70 -20.99 8.39
CA VAL A 45 -2.73 -19.92 7.37
C VAL A 45 -2.64 -18.55 8.04
N ILE A 46 -2.00 -17.60 7.37
CA ILE A 46 -1.93 -16.22 7.82
C ILE A 46 -3.10 -15.44 7.22
N VAL A 47 -3.86 -14.79 8.08
CA VAL A 47 -5.04 -14.00 7.71
C VAL A 47 -4.94 -12.57 8.20
N ALA A 48 -5.59 -11.65 7.51
CA ALA A 48 -5.80 -10.26 7.93
C ALA A 48 -7.27 -10.03 8.25
N ALA A 49 -7.56 -9.33 9.35
CA ALA A 49 -8.93 -9.05 9.77
C ALA A 49 -9.64 -8.11 8.78
N VAL A 50 -10.93 -8.38 8.53
CA VAL A 50 -11.81 -7.53 7.71
C VAL A 50 -12.93 -6.98 8.57
N THR A 51 -13.29 -5.72 8.39
CA THR A 51 -14.32 -5.05 9.18
C THR A 51 -15.27 -4.22 8.32
N SER A 52 -16.56 -4.26 8.64
CA SER A 52 -17.56 -3.33 8.08
C SER A 52 -17.66 -2.02 8.85
N VAL A 53 -16.97 -1.89 9.97
CA VAL A 53 -16.89 -0.63 10.73
C VAL A 53 -15.82 0.25 10.11
N ILE A 54 -16.23 1.11 9.18
CA ILE A 54 -15.33 1.96 8.40
C ILE A 54 -14.88 3.15 9.24
N LYS A 55 -13.77 2.98 9.96
CA LYS A 55 -13.10 4.04 10.72
C LYS A 55 -11.67 4.22 10.23
N LYS A 56 -11.13 5.43 10.36
CA LYS A 56 -9.72 5.74 10.06
C LYS A 56 -9.28 5.28 8.65
N ARG A 57 -10.12 5.51 7.63
CA ARG A 57 -9.84 5.17 6.21
C ARG A 57 -8.51 5.73 5.69
N TYR A 58 -7.99 6.77 6.34
CA TYR A 58 -6.74 7.43 6.00
C TYR A 58 -5.49 6.67 6.44
N LEU A 59 -5.63 5.61 7.26
CA LEU A 59 -4.47 4.81 7.65
C LEU A 59 -3.94 4.04 6.45
N PRO A 60 -2.63 4.07 6.21
CA PRO A 60 -2.02 3.41 5.05
C PRO A 60 -2.22 1.89 5.03
N SER A 61 -2.43 1.27 6.20
CA SER A 61 -2.67 -0.16 6.37
C SER A 61 -4.11 -0.59 6.08
N HIS A 62 -5.05 0.36 5.93
CA HIS A 62 -6.47 0.08 5.67
C HIS A 62 -6.76 0.14 4.17
N ILE A 63 -7.29 -0.95 3.61
CA ILE A 63 -7.68 -1.02 2.20
C ILE A 63 -9.17 -1.32 2.08
N MET A 64 -9.89 -0.48 1.35
CA MET A 64 -11.31 -0.68 1.08
C MET A 64 -11.53 -1.84 0.11
N LEU A 65 -12.36 -2.79 0.51
CA LEU A 65 -12.84 -3.90 -0.32
C LEU A 65 -14.23 -3.60 -0.92
N GLY A 66 -14.99 -2.69 -0.30
CA GLY A 66 -16.39 -2.46 -0.64
C GLY A 66 -17.28 -3.63 -0.19
N ASP A 67 -18.38 -3.80 -0.89
CA ASP A 67 -19.36 -4.90 -0.78
C ASP A 67 -19.16 -5.95 -1.87
N LYS A 68 -17.94 -6.10 -2.34
CA LYS A 68 -17.53 -7.04 -3.38
C LYS A 68 -17.04 -8.35 -2.78
N PHE A 69 -16.74 -9.31 -3.64
CA PHE A 69 -16.12 -10.59 -3.30
C PHE A 69 -16.92 -11.43 -2.29
N GLY A 70 -18.27 -11.35 -2.35
CA GLY A 70 -19.17 -12.07 -1.44
C GLY A 70 -19.43 -11.38 -0.09
N LEU A 71 -18.81 -10.23 0.18
CA LEU A 71 -19.04 -9.46 1.39
C LEU A 71 -20.45 -8.84 1.39
N LYS A 72 -21.21 -9.02 2.47
CA LYS A 72 -22.61 -8.53 2.60
C LYS A 72 -22.71 -7.02 2.87
N LYS A 73 -21.62 -6.38 3.27
CA LYS A 73 -21.55 -4.95 3.62
C LYS A 73 -20.25 -4.35 3.12
N PRO A 74 -20.23 -3.04 2.78
CA PRO A 74 -18.97 -2.35 2.52
C PRO A 74 -18.00 -2.58 3.65
N SER A 75 -16.83 -3.10 3.32
CA SER A 75 -15.82 -3.55 4.29
C SER A 75 -14.43 -3.07 3.89
N MET A 76 -13.52 -3.08 4.85
CA MET A 76 -12.10 -2.83 4.62
C MET A 76 -11.25 -3.89 5.32
N VAL A 77 -10.10 -4.22 4.75
CA VAL A 77 -9.10 -5.08 5.37
C VAL A 77 -8.11 -4.25 6.18
N LEU A 78 -7.73 -4.77 7.35
CA LEU A 78 -6.81 -4.16 8.32
C LEU A 78 -5.49 -4.91 8.24
N LEU A 79 -4.56 -4.45 7.41
CA LEU A 79 -3.31 -5.17 7.14
C LEU A 79 -2.25 -5.04 8.26
N GLU A 80 -2.54 -4.28 9.30
CA GLU A 80 -1.78 -4.28 10.57
C GLU A 80 -2.32 -5.30 11.57
N GLN A 81 -3.52 -5.89 11.32
CA GLN A 81 -4.11 -6.90 12.18
C GLN A 81 -4.04 -8.27 11.51
N VAL A 82 -2.83 -8.78 11.44
CA VAL A 82 -2.49 -10.07 10.82
C VAL A 82 -2.26 -11.10 11.92
N GLN A 83 -2.77 -12.31 11.72
CA GLN A 83 -2.61 -13.39 12.68
C GLN A 83 -2.52 -14.75 11.96
N THR A 84 -1.82 -15.70 12.57
CA THR A 84 -1.81 -17.10 12.15
C THR A 84 -2.97 -17.82 12.81
N VAL A 85 -3.74 -18.57 12.05
CA VAL A 85 -4.89 -19.36 12.50
C VAL A 85 -4.80 -20.79 11.94
N ASN A 86 -5.43 -21.76 12.58
CA ASN A 86 -5.57 -23.09 12.01
C ASN A 86 -6.59 -23.07 10.87
N LYS A 87 -6.38 -23.88 9.86
CA LYS A 87 -7.28 -23.92 8.70
C LYS A 87 -8.67 -24.44 9.06
N ASP A 88 -8.76 -25.36 10.00
CA ASP A 88 -10.00 -25.94 10.53
C ASP A 88 -10.83 -24.96 11.37
N GLU A 89 -10.22 -23.88 11.86
CA GLU A 89 -10.93 -22.79 12.53
C GLU A 89 -11.58 -21.79 11.56
N LEU A 90 -11.23 -21.84 10.25
CA LEU A 90 -11.91 -21.06 9.25
C LEU A 90 -13.28 -21.66 8.97
N SER A 91 -14.32 -20.85 9.15
CA SER A 91 -15.70 -21.28 8.91
C SER A 91 -16.12 -21.02 7.46
N ASP A 92 -17.28 -20.44 7.22
CA ASP A 92 -17.85 -20.29 5.89
C ASP A 92 -16.96 -19.48 4.92
N TYR A 93 -16.77 -20.05 3.73
CA TYR A 93 -16.15 -19.35 2.62
C TYR A 93 -17.07 -18.24 2.11
N ILE A 94 -16.51 -17.06 1.92
CA ILE A 94 -17.24 -15.86 1.48
C ILE A 94 -17.03 -15.60 -0.02
N GLY A 95 -15.78 -15.63 -0.48
CA GLY A 95 -15.41 -15.33 -1.86
C GLY A 95 -13.92 -15.17 -2.03
N THR A 96 -13.46 -14.78 -3.22
CA THR A 96 -12.05 -14.58 -3.55
C THR A 96 -11.84 -13.18 -4.16
N ILE A 97 -10.78 -12.51 -3.79
CA ILE A 97 -10.33 -11.27 -4.45
C ILE A 97 -9.59 -11.66 -5.72
N GLU A 98 -10.24 -11.48 -6.89
CA GLU A 98 -9.67 -11.74 -8.21
C GLU A 98 -9.07 -10.48 -8.85
N ASP A 99 -9.32 -9.30 -8.27
CA ASP A 99 -8.81 -8.01 -8.78
C ASP A 99 -7.30 -7.90 -8.55
N GLU A 100 -6.51 -8.09 -9.61
CA GLU A 100 -5.05 -8.01 -9.57
C GLU A 100 -4.53 -6.65 -9.08
N HIS A 101 -5.23 -5.55 -9.39
CA HIS A 101 -4.81 -4.23 -8.94
C HIS A 101 -4.95 -4.14 -7.41
N LEU A 102 -6.04 -4.64 -6.87
CA LEU A 102 -6.30 -4.69 -5.43
C LEU A 102 -5.29 -5.62 -4.73
N LEU A 103 -5.01 -6.80 -5.30
CA LEU A 103 -3.99 -7.73 -4.76
C LEU A 103 -2.59 -7.09 -4.75
N ARG A 104 -2.20 -6.35 -5.80
CA ARG A 104 -0.94 -5.59 -5.82
C ARG A 104 -0.91 -4.51 -4.74
N GLN A 105 -2.02 -3.82 -4.51
CA GLN A 105 -2.14 -2.82 -3.46
C GLN A 105 -2.01 -3.45 -2.06
N ILE A 106 -2.67 -4.58 -1.81
CA ILE A 106 -2.55 -5.37 -0.58
C ILE A 106 -1.09 -5.78 -0.35
N ASN A 107 -0.42 -6.33 -1.38
CA ASN A 107 0.97 -6.74 -1.29
C ASN A 107 1.93 -5.60 -0.95
N ALA A 108 1.76 -4.45 -1.60
CA ALA A 108 2.57 -3.25 -1.34
C ALA A 108 2.36 -2.73 0.09
N THR A 109 1.11 -2.79 0.56
CA THR A 109 0.76 -2.36 1.92
C THR A 109 1.31 -3.32 2.99
N LEU A 110 1.20 -4.64 2.79
CA LEU A 110 1.82 -5.62 3.69
C LEU A 110 3.32 -5.42 3.81
N LYS A 111 4.03 -5.20 2.68
CA LYS A 111 5.46 -4.88 2.71
C LYS A 111 5.78 -3.66 3.57
N LYS A 112 4.96 -2.61 3.52
CA LYS A 112 5.12 -1.41 4.35
C LYS A 112 4.84 -1.71 5.81
N THR A 113 3.74 -2.42 6.10
CA THR A 113 3.32 -2.75 7.47
C THR A 113 4.36 -3.58 8.20
N PHE A 114 5.01 -4.51 7.50
CA PHE A 114 6.09 -5.35 8.07
C PHE A 114 7.49 -4.72 7.99
N GLY A 115 7.61 -3.46 7.55
CA GLY A 115 8.92 -2.82 7.40
C GLY A 115 9.76 -3.41 6.26
N LEU A 116 9.20 -4.22 5.38
CA LEU A 116 9.88 -4.81 4.23
C LEU A 116 9.92 -3.87 3.02
N TRP A 117 9.51 -2.61 3.22
CA TRP A 117 9.66 -1.57 2.23
C TRP A 117 11.13 -1.20 2.12
N VAL A 118 11.78 -1.65 1.06
CA VAL A 118 13.12 -1.18 0.73
C VAL A 118 12.96 0.18 0.07
N TYR A 119 13.29 1.25 0.79
CA TYR A 119 13.51 2.56 0.18
C TYR A 119 14.67 2.39 -0.81
N LYS A 120 14.39 2.50 -2.10
CA LYS A 120 15.46 2.66 -3.09
C LYS A 120 15.91 4.11 -2.96
N PRO A 121 17.14 4.37 -2.47
CA PRO A 121 17.65 5.72 -2.44
C PRO A 121 17.58 6.28 -3.85
N GLU A 122 17.14 7.53 -3.95
CA GLU A 122 17.17 8.23 -5.23
C GLU A 122 18.63 8.35 -5.68
N LYS A 123 18.85 8.30 -6.99
CA LYS A 123 20.20 8.55 -7.50
C LYS A 123 20.61 9.97 -7.11
N GLU A 124 21.83 10.14 -6.61
CA GLU A 124 22.36 11.44 -6.20
C GLU A 124 22.24 12.49 -7.30
N GLU A 125 22.38 12.09 -8.56
CA GLU A 125 22.20 12.96 -9.73
C GLU A 125 20.81 13.62 -9.83
N ASN A 126 19.79 13.02 -9.19
CA ASN A 126 18.43 13.56 -9.18
C ASN A 126 18.12 14.38 -7.91
N VAL A 127 19.00 14.36 -6.92
CA VAL A 127 18.81 15.13 -5.69
C VAL A 127 19.42 16.52 -5.87
N ARG A 128 18.69 17.56 -5.43
CA ARG A 128 19.13 18.96 -5.42
C ARG A 128 18.69 19.59 -4.11
N CYS A 129 19.63 20.21 -3.41
CA CYS A 129 19.26 21.11 -2.33
C CYS A 129 18.84 22.47 -2.91
N LEU A 130 17.62 22.90 -2.64
CA LEU A 130 17.06 24.11 -3.21
C LEU A 130 16.38 24.98 -2.14
N CYS A 131 16.69 26.27 -2.14
CA CYS A 131 15.91 27.27 -1.43
C CYS A 131 14.60 27.56 -2.15
N THR A 132 13.65 28.20 -1.49
CA THR A 132 12.31 28.49 -2.05
C THR A 132 12.37 29.25 -3.39
N LYS A 133 13.32 30.18 -3.52
CA LYS A 133 13.49 30.96 -4.77
C LYS A 133 13.94 30.08 -5.93
N CYS A 134 14.99 29.28 -5.73
CA CYS A 134 15.54 28.42 -6.79
C CYS A 134 14.64 27.20 -7.10
N LEU A 135 13.83 26.78 -6.15
CA LEU A 135 12.83 25.72 -6.33
C LEU A 135 11.76 26.11 -7.36
N ASN A 136 11.37 27.39 -7.41
CA ASN A 136 10.35 27.89 -8.36
C ASN A 136 10.73 27.68 -9.81
N ASP A 137 12.03 27.68 -10.14
CA ASP A 137 12.52 27.42 -11.50
C ASP A 137 12.15 26.02 -12.01
N TYR A 138 11.94 25.08 -11.08
CA TYR A 138 11.61 23.69 -11.39
C TYR A 138 10.12 23.38 -11.22
N ILE A 139 9.47 23.90 -10.17
CA ILE A 139 8.04 23.61 -9.90
C ILE A 139 7.14 24.12 -11.05
N HIS A 140 7.45 25.29 -11.59
CA HIS A 140 6.66 25.89 -12.67
C HIS A 140 7.09 25.43 -14.06
N ASN A 141 8.14 24.61 -14.16
CA ASN A 141 8.59 24.08 -15.43
C ASN A 141 7.93 22.72 -15.71
N PRO A 142 7.11 22.59 -16.78
CA PRO A 142 6.40 21.34 -17.08
C PRO A 142 7.32 20.17 -17.44
N ASP A 143 8.58 20.43 -17.74
CA ASP A 143 9.54 19.39 -18.11
C ASP A 143 10.11 18.65 -16.91
N TYR A 144 9.86 19.13 -15.68
CA TYR A 144 10.36 18.52 -14.46
C TYR A 144 9.24 17.95 -13.59
N ILE A 145 9.59 16.91 -12.84
CA ILE A 145 8.84 16.39 -11.69
C ILE A 145 9.68 16.72 -10.45
N VAL A 146 9.08 17.46 -9.54
CA VAL A 146 9.74 17.90 -8.31
C VAL A 146 8.98 17.38 -7.10
N ARG A 147 9.68 16.77 -6.16
CA ARG A 147 9.12 16.40 -4.86
C ARG A 147 10.18 16.54 -3.77
N ARG A 148 9.77 16.87 -2.56
CA ARG A 148 10.68 16.92 -1.44
C ARG A 148 11.22 15.53 -1.13
N LEU A 149 12.55 15.39 -0.89
CA LEU A 149 13.20 14.12 -0.60
C LEU A 149 12.69 13.56 0.74
N ASP A 150 12.79 14.37 1.79
CA ASP A 150 12.28 14.07 3.12
C ASP A 150 11.38 15.22 3.62
N PRO A 151 10.03 15.02 3.64
CA PRO A 151 9.11 16.05 4.16
C PRO A 151 9.28 16.34 5.64
N PHE A 152 9.88 15.42 6.40
CA PHE A 152 10.05 15.53 7.85
C PHE A 152 11.45 15.99 8.28
N ALA A 153 12.36 16.24 7.34
CA ALA A 153 13.68 16.77 7.62
C ALA A 153 13.59 18.07 8.43
N LYS A 154 14.33 18.12 9.54
CA LYS A 154 14.34 19.27 10.46
C LYS A 154 15.51 20.21 10.20
N VAL A 155 16.53 19.76 9.49
CA VAL A 155 17.75 20.52 9.21
C VAL A 155 17.76 20.90 7.74
N LYS A 156 18.05 22.16 7.45
CA LYS A 156 18.27 22.68 6.10
C LYS A 156 19.74 22.59 5.74
N ASP A 157 20.02 22.41 4.45
CA ASP A 157 21.36 22.46 3.89
C ASP A 157 21.53 23.69 2.98
N HIS A 158 22.64 23.80 2.30
CA HIS A 158 22.95 24.90 1.41
C HIS A 158 22.42 24.64 0.00
N CYS A 159 21.71 25.62 -0.53
CA CYS A 159 21.15 25.54 -1.89
C CYS A 159 22.24 25.41 -2.94
N ASP A 160 22.16 24.41 -3.82
CA ASP A 160 23.13 24.13 -4.87
C ASP A 160 23.29 25.29 -5.89
N LYS A 161 22.28 26.17 -6.00
CA LYS A 161 22.32 27.30 -6.94
C LYS A 161 22.78 28.61 -6.33
N CYS A 162 22.42 28.93 -5.11
CA CYS A 162 22.65 30.25 -4.52
C CYS A 162 23.20 30.25 -3.11
N ASN A 163 23.54 29.11 -2.57
CA ASN A 163 24.10 28.87 -1.25
C ASN A 163 23.25 29.36 -0.06
N GLN A 164 21.97 29.74 -0.31
CA GLN A 164 21.03 30.03 0.77
C GLN A 164 20.49 28.75 1.39
N SER A 165 19.93 28.86 2.59
CA SER A 165 19.32 27.72 3.29
C SER A 165 18.20 27.11 2.48
N GLY A 166 18.29 25.81 2.19
CA GLY A 166 17.39 25.03 1.33
C GLY A 166 17.02 23.68 1.88
N TRP A 167 16.22 22.96 1.14
CA TRP A 167 15.81 21.59 1.42
C TRP A 167 16.15 20.70 0.24
N ASP A 168 16.33 19.41 0.49
CA ASP A 168 16.57 18.42 -0.54
C ASP A 168 15.30 18.07 -1.30
N TYR A 169 15.38 18.12 -2.61
CA TYR A 169 14.32 17.77 -3.55
C TYR A 169 14.83 16.76 -4.55
N ILE A 170 13.94 15.86 -4.95
CA ILE A 170 14.11 15.02 -6.12
C ILE A 170 13.62 15.83 -7.31
N VAL A 171 14.50 16.09 -8.26
CA VAL A 171 14.23 16.84 -9.49
C VAL A 171 14.51 15.93 -10.67
N LYS A 172 13.47 15.48 -11.36
CA LYS A 172 13.59 14.56 -12.51
C LYS A 172 12.98 15.18 -13.76
N GLU A 173 13.66 15.01 -14.89
CA GLU A 173 13.06 15.32 -16.19
C GLU A 173 11.91 14.37 -16.51
N ARG A 174 10.82 14.92 -17.01
CA ARG A 174 9.71 14.12 -17.56
C ARG A 174 10.14 13.46 -18.85
N ARG A 175 10.18 12.14 -18.89
CA ARG A 175 10.35 11.38 -20.12
C ARG A 175 9.05 11.41 -20.92
N PHE A 176 8.91 12.36 -21.85
CA PHE A 176 7.82 12.31 -22.82
C PHE A 176 8.06 11.16 -23.79
N SER A 177 7.11 10.23 -23.93
CA SER A 177 7.18 9.23 -24.99
C SER A 177 7.21 9.94 -26.34
N LYS A 178 8.03 9.46 -27.28
CA LYS A 178 8.21 10.07 -28.64
C LYS A 178 6.89 10.29 -29.40
N LYS A 179 5.79 9.61 -29.00
CA LYS A 179 4.43 9.81 -29.57
C LYS A 179 3.78 11.15 -29.20
N GLY A 180 4.19 11.81 -28.12
CA GLY A 180 3.59 13.08 -27.68
C GLY A 180 4.20 14.34 -28.31
N LYS A 181 5.41 14.26 -28.91
CA LYS A 181 6.09 15.43 -29.49
C LYS A 181 5.53 15.86 -30.86
N LYS A 182 4.87 14.98 -31.62
CA LYS A 182 4.29 15.35 -32.95
C LYS A 182 2.99 16.16 -32.89
N ALA A 183 2.31 16.21 -31.74
CA ALA A 183 1.00 16.88 -31.63
C ALA A 183 1.07 18.37 -31.22
N ARG A 184 2.23 18.89 -30.81
CA ARG A 184 2.34 20.30 -30.33
C ARG A 184 2.86 21.30 -31.32
N TYR A 185 3.27 20.91 -32.55
CA TYR A 185 3.81 21.79 -33.58
C TYR A 185 3.02 21.80 -34.91
N ALA A 186 1.77 21.28 -34.88
CA ALA A 186 0.86 21.40 -36.02
C ALA A 186 -0.29 22.31 -35.60
N LYS A 187 -0.03 23.64 -35.63
CA LYS A 187 -0.96 24.74 -35.89
C LYS A 187 -0.15 25.98 -36.22
#